data_e150ceb69df7f9f4e79fb7bf36c174d3
#
_entry.id   e150ceb69df7f9f4e79fb7bf36c174d3
#
_cell.length_a   1.000
_cell.length_b   1.000
_cell.length_c   1.000
_cell.angle_alpha   90.00
_cell.angle_beta   90.00
_cell.angle_gamma   90.00
#
_symmetry.space_group_name_H-M   'P 1'
#
loop_
_entity.id
_entity.type
_entity.pdbx_description
1 polymer ?
#
loop_
_entity_poly.entity_id
_entity_poly.type
_entity_poly.pdbx_seq_one_letter_code
_entity_poly.pdbx_strand_id
1 'polypeptide(L)'
;MGVGGAAAATVISQVVSVVLCVIHIKRHFPILQVERRHFKLEKSEVRTMLSGGLSMGMMSSLVNLGTLILQTGINTLGTSVIVAHTAARKVFEIWGLPVTVLGATMATYSGQNYGAGKYDRITSGLKAALMLGCGWAVMVMIMAYTISTCLAVSYTHLTLPTICS
;
A
#
# COMPACT_ATOMS: atom_id res chain seq x y z
N MET A 1 20.58 12.63 -17.83
CA MET A 1 19.32 13.11 -17.24
C MET A 1 19.26 12.62 -15.81
N GLY A 2 19.50 13.48 -14.83
CA GLY A 2 19.50 13.12 -13.41
C GLY A 2 18.07 13.03 -12.82
N VAL A 3 17.92 13.40 -11.55
CA VAL A 3 16.66 13.38 -10.78
C VAL A 3 15.51 14.09 -11.53
N GLY A 4 15.78 15.17 -12.26
CA GLY A 4 14.77 15.87 -13.07
C GLY A 4 14.18 15.02 -14.21
N GLY A 5 14.98 14.14 -14.82
CA GLY A 5 14.47 13.23 -15.87
C GLY A 5 13.52 12.16 -15.31
N ALA A 6 13.81 11.63 -14.12
CA ALA A 6 12.93 10.68 -13.44
C ALA A 6 11.60 11.34 -13.03
N ALA A 7 11.65 12.57 -12.51
CA ALA A 7 10.45 13.33 -12.16
C ALA A 7 9.59 13.63 -13.40
N ALA A 8 10.20 14.07 -14.50
CA ALA A 8 9.49 14.34 -15.75
C ALA A 8 8.83 13.06 -16.32
N ALA A 9 9.52 11.93 -16.30
CA ALA A 9 8.98 10.65 -16.75
C ALA A 9 7.74 10.24 -15.92
N THR A 10 7.78 10.43 -14.61
CA THR A 10 6.65 10.14 -13.72
C THR A 10 5.43 11.01 -14.04
N VAL A 11 5.63 12.31 -14.23
CA VAL A 11 4.55 13.24 -14.58
C VAL A 11 3.94 12.89 -15.93
N ILE A 12 4.77 12.62 -16.95
CA ILE A 12 4.29 12.23 -18.29
C ILE A 12 3.48 10.95 -18.22
N SER A 13 3.97 9.94 -17.49
CA SER A 13 3.26 8.67 -17.29
C SER A 13 1.88 8.87 -16.64
N GLN A 14 1.79 9.72 -15.62
CA GLN A 14 0.51 10.03 -14.97
C GLN A 14 -0.45 10.76 -15.89
N VAL A 15 0.03 11.74 -16.66
CA VAL A 15 -0.80 12.46 -17.65
C VAL A 15 -1.34 11.49 -18.71
N VAL A 16 -0.50 10.61 -19.25
CA VAL A 16 -0.93 9.58 -20.20
C VAL A 16 -2.00 8.66 -19.60
N SER A 17 -1.79 8.19 -18.36
CA SER A 17 -2.77 7.36 -17.64
C SER A 17 -4.11 8.07 -17.48
N VAL A 18 -4.11 9.33 -17.07
CA VAL A 18 -5.35 10.13 -16.90
C VAL A 18 -6.07 10.29 -18.25
N VAL A 19 -5.35 10.62 -19.30
CA VAL A 19 -5.93 10.77 -20.67
C VAL A 19 -6.57 9.46 -21.12
N LEU A 20 -5.86 8.33 -20.96
CA LEU A 20 -6.39 7.01 -21.33
C LEU A 20 -7.63 6.65 -20.50
N CYS A 21 -7.63 6.90 -19.20
CA CYS A 21 -8.79 6.70 -18.33
C CYS A 21 -10.00 7.53 -18.78
N VAL A 22 -9.80 8.81 -19.08
CA VAL A 22 -10.89 9.70 -19.55
C VAL A 22 -11.45 9.22 -20.88
N ILE A 23 -10.59 8.81 -21.83
CA ILE A 23 -11.04 8.26 -23.12
C ILE A 23 -11.81 6.96 -22.90
N HIS A 24 -11.33 6.08 -22.04
CA HIS A 24 -11.99 4.81 -21.74
C HIS A 24 -13.36 5.02 -21.10
N ILE A 25 -13.47 5.91 -20.11
CA ILE A 25 -14.75 6.25 -19.45
C ILE A 25 -15.74 6.83 -20.49
N LYS A 26 -15.29 7.76 -21.31
CA LYS A 26 -16.16 8.35 -22.33
C LYS A 26 -16.68 7.34 -23.36
N ARG A 27 -15.90 6.31 -23.68
CA ARG A 27 -16.29 5.29 -24.69
C ARG A 27 -17.15 4.17 -24.11
N HIS A 28 -16.91 3.75 -22.88
CA HIS A 28 -17.50 2.53 -22.32
C HIS A 28 -18.53 2.77 -21.21
N PHE A 29 -18.48 3.94 -20.56
CA PHE A 29 -19.34 4.23 -19.41
C PHE A 29 -20.09 5.56 -19.56
N PRO A 30 -21.17 5.61 -20.37
CA PRO A 30 -21.95 6.85 -20.55
C PRO A 30 -22.51 7.40 -19.24
N ILE A 31 -22.83 6.51 -18.31
CA ILE A 31 -23.40 6.87 -17.00
C ILE A 31 -22.40 7.64 -16.08
N LEU A 32 -21.10 7.52 -16.35
CA LEU A 32 -20.03 8.23 -15.62
C LEU A 32 -19.61 9.54 -16.32
N GLN A 33 -20.30 9.93 -17.39
CA GLN A 33 -20.01 11.19 -18.07
C GLN A 33 -20.48 12.35 -17.20
N VAL A 34 -19.55 13.17 -16.78
CA VAL A 34 -19.82 14.35 -15.96
C VAL A 34 -20.31 15.48 -16.85
N GLU A 35 -21.60 15.80 -16.76
CA GLU A 35 -22.17 17.00 -17.39
C GLU A 35 -21.92 18.23 -16.52
N ARG A 36 -21.84 19.42 -17.12
CA ARG A 36 -21.63 20.68 -16.40
C ARG A 36 -22.67 20.94 -15.29
N ARG A 37 -23.89 20.40 -15.42
CA ARG A 37 -24.93 20.52 -14.40
C ARG A 37 -24.66 19.70 -13.15
N HIS A 38 -23.79 18.69 -13.20
CA HIS A 38 -23.41 17.85 -12.05
C HIS A 38 -22.35 18.50 -11.17
N PHE A 39 -21.79 19.64 -11.55
CA PHE A 39 -20.86 20.44 -10.72
C PHE A 39 -21.55 21.26 -9.61
N LYS A 40 -22.76 20.87 -9.21
CA LYS A 40 -23.39 21.46 -8.03
C LYS A 40 -22.82 20.78 -6.79
N LEU A 41 -22.02 21.54 -6.04
CA LEU A 41 -21.45 21.10 -4.77
C LEU A 41 -22.57 21.12 -3.70
N GLU A 42 -22.99 19.95 -3.29
CA GLU A 42 -23.91 19.80 -2.17
C GLU A 42 -23.11 19.83 -0.86
N LYS A 43 -23.41 20.79 0.02
CA LYS A 43 -22.67 21.02 1.28
C LYS A 43 -22.61 19.77 2.15
N SER A 44 -23.65 18.95 2.14
CA SER A 44 -23.74 17.70 2.89
C SER A 44 -22.68 16.70 2.45
N GLU A 45 -22.58 16.46 1.14
CA GLU A 45 -21.61 15.52 0.55
C GLU A 45 -20.18 16.01 0.73
N VAL A 46 -19.94 17.32 0.49
CA VAL A 46 -18.62 17.93 0.71
C VAL A 46 -18.16 17.75 2.15
N ARG A 47 -19.07 18.00 3.13
CA ARG A 47 -18.75 17.83 4.55
C ARG A 47 -18.39 16.38 4.88
N THR A 48 -19.15 15.42 4.36
CA THR A 48 -18.90 13.99 4.59
C THR A 48 -17.57 13.55 3.99
N MET A 49 -17.28 13.95 2.75
CA MET A 49 -16.01 13.66 2.09
C MET A 49 -14.83 14.31 2.80
N LEU A 50 -14.97 15.57 3.22
CA LEU A 50 -13.91 16.30 3.92
C LEU A 50 -13.64 15.70 5.30
N SER A 51 -14.67 15.33 6.05
CA SER A 51 -14.53 14.67 7.35
C SER A 51 -13.83 13.32 7.23
N GLY A 52 -14.24 12.48 6.27
CA GLY A 52 -13.60 11.19 6.01
C GLY A 52 -12.15 11.35 5.54
N GLY A 53 -11.92 12.26 4.59
CA GLY A 53 -10.58 12.55 4.08
C GLY A 53 -9.63 13.10 5.15
N LEU A 54 -10.12 14.00 6.02
CA LEU A 54 -9.34 14.53 7.12
C LEU A 54 -8.96 13.45 8.14
N SER A 55 -9.91 12.58 8.50
CA SER A 55 -9.66 11.46 9.41
C SER A 55 -8.59 10.50 8.85
N MET A 56 -8.70 10.13 7.58
CA MET A 56 -7.70 9.28 6.92
C MET A 56 -6.34 9.99 6.79
N GLY A 57 -6.35 11.29 6.47
CA GLY A 57 -5.14 12.11 6.39
C GLY A 57 -4.42 12.20 7.73
N MET A 58 -5.14 12.42 8.83
CA MET A 58 -4.56 12.45 10.18
C MET A 58 -3.96 11.09 10.56
N MET A 59 -4.67 9.99 10.30
CA MET A 59 -4.15 8.64 10.54
C MET A 59 -2.86 8.38 9.76
N SER A 60 -2.84 8.71 8.48
CA SER A 60 -1.64 8.55 7.64
C SER A 60 -0.48 9.43 8.11
N SER A 61 -0.78 10.66 8.57
CA SER A 61 0.21 11.59 9.11
C SER A 61 0.87 11.04 10.38
N LEU A 62 0.09 10.46 11.31
CA LEU A 62 0.62 9.85 12.53
C LEU A 62 1.56 8.67 12.21
N VAL A 63 1.17 7.80 11.27
CA VAL A 63 2.02 6.68 10.84
C VAL A 63 3.32 7.18 10.21
N ASN A 64 3.25 8.20 9.36
CA ASN A 64 4.42 8.79 8.71
C ASN A 64 5.35 9.49 9.72
N LEU A 65 4.80 10.19 10.72
CA LEU A 65 5.60 10.77 11.80
C LEU A 65 6.34 9.69 12.58
N GLY A 66 5.68 8.59 12.93
CA GLY A 66 6.33 7.44 13.57
C GLY A 66 7.47 6.88 12.75
N THR A 67 7.27 6.77 11.44
CA THR A 67 8.32 6.32 10.50
C THR A 67 9.50 7.30 10.45
N LEU A 68 9.26 8.61 10.46
CA LEU A 68 10.31 9.63 10.48
C LEU A 68 11.13 9.57 11.77
N ILE A 69 10.48 9.43 12.92
CA ILE A 69 11.17 9.30 14.23
C ILE A 69 12.05 8.05 14.23
N LEU A 70 11.52 6.92 13.76
CA LEU A 70 12.29 5.68 13.63
C LEU A 70 13.51 5.87 12.70
N GLN A 71 13.30 6.50 11.53
CA GLN A 71 14.37 6.76 10.57
C GLN A 71 15.46 7.66 11.14
N THR A 72 15.08 8.66 11.96
CA THR A 72 16.04 9.53 12.64
C THR A 72 16.91 8.73 13.60
N GLY A 73 16.31 7.82 14.40
CA GLY A 73 17.06 6.92 15.26
C GLY A 73 18.02 6.00 14.50
N ILE A 74 17.57 5.43 13.36
CA ILE A 74 18.40 4.55 12.53
C ILE A 74 19.59 5.30 11.93
N ASN A 75 19.41 6.56 11.55
CA ASN A 75 20.47 7.38 10.96
C ASN A 75 21.64 7.63 11.93
N THR A 76 21.42 7.52 13.24
CA THR A 76 22.49 7.64 14.25
C THR A 76 23.36 6.38 14.39
N LEU A 77 22.90 5.24 13.87
CA LEU A 77 23.56 3.94 14.02
C LEU A 77 24.62 3.64 12.94
N GLY A 78 24.82 4.55 11.99
CA GLY A 78 25.82 4.44 10.93
C GLY A 78 25.29 3.85 9.60
N THR A 79 26.08 4.04 8.55
CA THR A 79 25.69 3.76 7.16
C THR A 79 25.36 2.29 6.88
N SER A 80 26.06 1.35 7.51
CA SER A 80 25.80 -0.09 7.33
C SER A 80 24.42 -0.49 7.83
N VAL A 81 23.99 0.07 8.96
CA VAL A 81 22.66 -0.18 9.55
C VAL A 81 21.57 0.45 8.68
N ILE A 82 21.81 1.64 8.14
CA ILE A 82 20.87 2.32 7.23
C ILE A 82 20.62 1.47 5.97
N VAL A 83 21.68 0.95 5.36
CA VAL A 83 21.57 0.10 4.17
C VAL A 83 20.81 -1.19 4.48
N ALA A 84 21.16 -1.87 5.58
CA ALA A 84 20.48 -3.10 6.00
C ALA A 84 19.00 -2.86 6.31
N HIS A 85 18.67 -1.78 7.03
CA HIS A 85 17.28 -1.41 7.31
C HIS A 85 16.49 -1.09 6.04
N THR A 86 17.10 -0.35 5.11
CA THR A 86 16.45 -0.01 3.84
C THR A 86 16.16 -1.26 3.00
N ALA A 87 17.10 -2.20 2.94
CA ALA A 87 16.90 -3.46 2.26
C ALA A 87 15.79 -4.31 2.90
N ALA A 88 15.81 -4.45 4.22
CA ALA A 88 14.78 -5.17 4.98
C ALA A 88 13.39 -4.55 4.78
N ARG A 89 13.31 -3.21 4.79
CA ARG A 89 12.07 -2.48 4.53
C ARG A 89 11.52 -2.73 3.14
N LYS A 90 12.37 -2.80 2.11
CA LYS A 90 11.94 -3.13 0.74
C LYS A 90 11.34 -4.53 0.64
N VAL A 91 11.94 -5.51 1.29
CA VAL A 91 11.40 -6.87 1.36
C VAL A 91 10.05 -6.87 2.07
N PHE A 92 9.94 -6.18 3.20
CA PHE A 92 8.69 -6.06 3.95
C PHE A 92 7.59 -5.37 3.13
N GLU A 93 7.91 -4.31 2.40
CA GLU A 93 6.97 -3.62 1.51
C GLU A 93 6.42 -4.56 0.43
N ILE A 94 7.29 -5.35 -0.23
CA ILE A 94 6.87 -6.32 -1.26
C ILE A 94 5.93 -7.38 -0.68
N TRP A 95 6.23 -7.92 0.49
CA TRP A 95 5.38 -8.92 1.14
C TRP A 95 4.07 -8.36 1.67
N GLY A 96 4.03 -7.06 1.97
CA GLY A 96 2.83 -6.34 2.38
C GLY A 96 1.87 -5.98 1.24
N LEU A 97 2.34 -5.97 -0.02
CA LEU A 97 1.53 -5.59 -1.18
C LEU A 97 0.20 -6.34 -1.30
N PRO A 98 0.13 -7.68 -1.18
CA PRO A 98 -1.13 -8.41 -1.32
C PRO A 98 -2.18 -7.98 -0.29
N VAL A 99 -1.77 -7.72 0.95
CA VAL A 99 -2.68 -7.27 2.01
C VAL A 99 -3.19 -5.86 1.73
N THR A 100 -2.31 -4.98 1.26
CA THR A 100 -2.68 -3.60 0.87
C THR A 100 -3.68 -3.60 -0.29
N VAL A 101 -3.43 -4.42 -1.32
CA VAL A 101 -4.34 -4.58 -2.47
C VAL A 101 -5.68 -5.18 -2.04
N LEU A 102 -5.65 -6.17 -1.15
CA LEU A 102 -6.87 -6.77 -0.59
C LEU A 102 -7.73 -5.73 0.14
N GLY A 103 -7.10 -4.85 0.93
CA GLY A 103 -7.79 -3.74 1.60
C GLY A 103 -8.45 -2.77 0.61
N ALA A 104 -7.74 -2.35 -0.43
CA ALA A 104 -8.27 -1.48 -1.47
C ALA A 104 -9.43 -2.14 -2.26
N THR A 105 -9.29 -3.43 -2.57
CA THR A 105 -10.32 -4.23 -3.24
C THR A 105 -11.58 -4.33 -2.37
N MET A 106 -11.41 -4.57 -1.07
CA MET A 106 -12.54 -4.64 -0.13
C MET A 106 -13.23 -3.30 0.05
N ALA A 107 -12.50 -2.19 0.04
CA ALA A 107 -13.11 -0.85 0.08
C ALA A 107 -14.02 -0.61 -1.13
N THR A 108 -13.54 -0.94 -2.33
CA THR A 108 -14.31 -0.81 -3.57
C THR A 108 -15.51 -1.76 -3.59
N TYR A 109 -15.30 -3.04 -3.24
CA TYR A 109 -16.35 -4.05 -3.18
C TYR A 109 -17.46 -3.68 -2.20
N SER A 110 -17.07 -3.23 -1.00
CA SER A 110 -18.02 -2.80 0.03
C SER A 110 -18.79 -1.57 -0.42
N GLY A 111 -18.14 -0.57 -1.01
CA GLY A 111 -18.80 0.63 -1.53
C GLY A 111 -19.84 0.31 -2.60
N GLN A 112 -19.51 -0.55 -3.56
CA GLN A 112 -20.45 -0.97 -4.61
C GLN A 112 -21.65 -1.76 -4.07
N ASN A 113 -21.43 -2.70 -3.15
CA ASN A 113 -22.52 -3.48 -2.56
C ASN A 113 -23.37 -2.67 -1.58
N TYR A 114 -22.75 -1.70 -0.88
CA TYR A 114 -23.48 -0.74 -0.04
C TYR A 114 -24.42 0.12 -0.88
N GLY A 115 -23.93 0.70 -1.97
CA GLY A 115 -24.76 1.47 -2.89
C GLY A 115 -25.88 0.66 -3.55
N ALA A 116 -25.69 -0.66 -3.71
CA ALA A 116 -26.70 -1.58 -4.22
C ALA A 116 -27.65 -2.15 -3.14
N GLY A 117 -27.48 -1.78 -1.86
CA GLY A 117 -28.27 -2.29 -0.73
C GLY A 117 -28.04 -3.78 -0.37
N LYS A 118 -26.95 -4.38 -0.86
CA LYS A 118 -26.65 -5.82 -0.71
C LYS A 118 -25.68 -6.09 0.45
N TYR A 119 -26.13 -5.87 1.67
CA TYR A 119 -25.31 -5.99 2.89
C TYR A 119 -24.76 -7.40 3.16
N ASP A 120 -25.53 -8.45 2.81
CA ASP A 120 -25.10 -9.84 2.99
C ASP A 120 -23.84 -10.16 2.17
N ARG A 121 -23.70 -9.54 1.00
CA ARG A 121 -22.50 -9.68 0.17
C ARG A 121 -21.27 -9.04 0.81
N ILE A 122 -21.44 -7.90 1.48
CA ILE A 122 -20.35 -7.23 2.19
C ILE A 122 -19.81 -8.14 3.29
N THR A 123 -20.70 -8.75 4.08
CA THR A 123 -20.32 -9.66 5.15
C THR A 123 -19.60 -10.91 4.61
N SER A 124 -20.11 -11.49 3.53
CA SER A 124 -19.48 -12.66 2.89
C SER A 124 -18.12 -12.31 2.27
N GLY A 125 -18.02 -11.15 1.61
CA GLY A 125 -16.76 -10.64 1.07
C GLY A 125 -15.72 -10.38 2.15
N LEU A 126 -16.14 -9.81 3.28
CA LEU A 126 -15.25 -9.55 4.42
C LEU A 126 -14.68 -10.86 5.00
N LYS A 127 -15.52 -11.89 5.16
CA LYS A 127 -15.05 -13.21 5.62
C LYS A 127 -14.03 -13.81 4.66
N ALA A 128 -14.28 -13.75 3.35
CA ALA A 128 -13.33 -14.23 2.34
C ALA A 128 -12.01 -13.45 2.37
N ALA A 129 -12.08 -12.12 2.49
CA ALA A 129 -10.89 -11.28 2.58
C ALA A 129 -10.07 -11.57 3.84
N LEU A 130 -10.73 -11.77 4.98
CA LEU A 130 -10.06 -12.16 6.23
C LEU A 130 -9.37 -13.51 6.10
N MET A 131 -10.02 -14.51 5.52
CA MET A 131 -9.41 -15.84 5.29
C MET A 131 -8.18 -15.74 4.39
N LEU A 132 -8.27 -14.99 3.28
CA LEU A 132 -7.15 -14.77 2.38
C LEU A 132 -6.02 -14.00 3.04
N GLY A 133 -6.32 -12.93 3.79
CA GLY A 133 -5.35 -12.13 4.50
C GLY A 133 -4.63 -12.92 5.61
N CYS A 134 -5.37 -13.70 6.40
CA CYS A 134 -4.80 -14.58 7.42
C CYS A 134 -3.94 -15.69 6.79
N GLY A 135 -4.41 -16.31 5.71
CA GLY A 135 -3.64 -17.33 4.99
C GLY A 135 -2.33 -16.77 4.44
N TRP A 136 -2.37 -15.57 3.85
CA TRP A 136 -1.16 -14.87 3.40
C TRP A 136 -0.21 -14.54 4.55
N ALA A 137 -0.72 -14.03 5.66
CA ALA A 137 0.10 -13.69 6.82
C ALA A 137 0.81 -14.92 7.41
N VAL A 138 0.10 -16.05 7.53
CA VAL A 138 0.70 -17.33 7.97
C VAL A 138 1.77 -17.79 7.00
N MET A 139 1.52 -17.72 5.69
CA MET A 139 2.51 -18.08 4.68
C MET A 139 3.78 -17.22 4.79
N VAL A 140 3.63 -15.90 4.90
CA VAL A 140 4.74 -14.96 5.05
C VAL A 140 5.51 -15.25 6.35
N MET A 141 4.81 -15.56 7.44
CA MET A 141 5.45 -15.89 8.72
C MET A 141 6.28 -17.17 8.63
N ILE A 142 5.78 -18.21 7.97
CA ILE A 142 6.52 -19.47 7.73
C ILE A 142 7.74 -19.20 6.86
N MET A 143 7.59 -18.44 5.77
CA MET A 143 8.71 -18.07 4.90
C MET A 143 9.77 -17.25 5.65
N ALA A 144 9.36 -16.27 6.43
CA ALA A 144 10.29 -15.45 7.20
C ALA A 144 11.08 -16.31 8.20
N TYR A 145 10.40 -17.24 8.89
CA TYR A 145 11.05 -18.15 9.83
C TYR A 145 12.05 -19.09 9.14
N THR A 146 11.67 -19.71 8.03
CA THR A 146 12.55 -20.64 7.29
C THR A 146 13.76 -19.92 6.71
N ILE A 147 13.57 -18.74 6.11
CA ILE A 147 14.67 -17.94 5.54
C ILE A 147 15.61 -17.45 6.66
N SER A 148 15.07 -16.97 7.77
CA SER A 148 15.85 -16.53 8.93
C SER A 148 16.70 -17.66 9.51
N THR A 149 16.12 -18.84 9.67
CA THR A 149 16.84 -20.02 10.16
C THR A 149 17.93 -20.46 9.20
N CYS A 150 17.65 -20.48 7.90
CA CYS A 150 18.63 -20.85 6.87
C CYS A 150 19.80 -19.85 6.81
N LEU A 151 19.53 -18.55 6.92
CA LEU A 151 20.56 -17.51 6.98
C LEU A 151 21.40 -17.59 8.28
N ALA A 152 20.78 -17.86 9.41
CA ALA A 152 21.48 -18.01 10.69
C ALA A 152 22.45 -19.21 10.66
N VAL A 153 21.99 -20.36 10.13
CA VAL A 153 22.83 -21.55 9.96
C VAL A 153 23.99 -21.29 8.98
N SER A 154 23.72 -20.61 7.86
CA SER A 154 24.78 -20.25 6.89
C SER A 154 25.81 -19.31 7.50
N TYR A 155 25.38 -18.35 8.32
CA TYR A 155 26.29 -17.41 8.99
C TYR A 155 27.19 -18.12 10.03
N THR A 156 26.64 -19.04 10.81
CA THR A 156 27.41 -19.81 11.80
C THR A 156 28.43 -20.74 11.13
N HIS A 157 28.09 -21.36 10.02
CA HIS A 157 29.01 -22.20 9.25
C HIS A 157 30.15 -21.42 8.57
N LEU A 158 29.92 -20.16 8.17
CA LEU A 158 30.94 -19.30 7.56
C LEU A 158 31.87 -18.64 8.57
N THR A 159 31.41 -18.37 9.80
CA THR A 159 32.19 -17.64 10.81
C THR A 159 32.97 -18.55 11.78
N LEU A 160 32.51 -19.78 12.00
CA LEU A 160 33.22 -20.75 12.87
C LEU A 160 34.63 -21.09 12.42
N PRO A 161 34.95 -21.29 11.12
CA PRO A 161 36.33 -21.62 10.72
C PRO A 161 37.30 -20.44 10.82
N THR A 162 36.82 -19.19 10.84
CA THR A 162 37.68 -18.00 10.94
C THR A 162 38.07 -17.61 12.35
N ILE A 163 37.41 -18.15 13.37
CA ILE A 163 37.69 -17.88 14.80
C ILE A 163 38.68 -18.94 15.39
N CYS A 164 38.82 -20.07 14.73
CA CYS A 164 39.72 -21.18 15.17
C CYS A 164 41.07 -21.21 14.45
N SER A 165 41.38 -20.22 13.62
CA SER A 165 42.68 -19.98 13.01
C SER A 165 43.35 -18.74 13.61
#